data_1f126d047f2a6797f60b902572b31a75
#
_entry.id   1f126d047f2a6797f60b902572b31a75
#
_cell.length_a   1.000
_cell.length_b   1.000
_cell.length_c   1.000
_cell.angle_alpha   90.00
_cell.angle_beta   90.00
_cell.angle_gamma   90.00
#
_symmetry.space_group_name_H-M   'P 1'
#
loop_
_entity.id
_entity.type
_entity.pdbx_description
1 polymer ?
#
loop_
_entity_poly.entity_id
_entity_poly.type
_entity_poly.pdbx_seq_one_letter_code
_entity_poly.pdbx_strand_id
1 'polypeptide(L)'
;MKLNKIYTKTGDCGKTSLSGAVRVDKDDMHIEVCGSLDELNAVLGCLLAQDVPSDGRKVLVQAQNLLFELGALVVSDFAMQQNLATFAAATLELESSMDIMQNQVEMPGGFILPGGTWPAALSHLARTVCRRAERQLC
;
A
#
# COMPACT_ATOMS: atom_id res chain seq x y z
N MET A 1 -7.54 -19.74 8.04
CA MET A 1 -8.71 -20.17 7.25
C MET A 1 -8.22 -20.90 6.01
N LYS A 2 -8.58 -22.18 5.78
CA LYS A 2 -8.24 -22.87 4.52
C LYS A 2 -9.28 -22.47 3.47
N LEU A 3 -8.85 -21.73 2.44
CA LEU A 3 -9.69 -21.45 1.28
C LEU A 3 -9.85 -22.75 0.47
N ASN A 4 -11.03 -23.35 0.49
CA ASN A 4 -11.34 -24.55 -0.28
C ASN A 4 -11.66 -24.22 -1.76
N LYS A 5 -11.94 -22.95 -2.07
CA LYS A 5 -12.22 -22.43 -3.42
C LYS A 5 -11.71 -20.99 -3.53
N ILE A 6 -11.28 -20.60 -4.73
CA ILE A 6 -10.77 -19.26 -5.03
C ILE A 6 -11.93 -18.25 -5.15
N TYR A 7 -13.14 -18.68 -5.44
CA TYR A 7 -14.33 -17.84 -5.59
C TYR A 7 -15.45 -18.28 -4.64
N THR A 8 -16.23 -17.33 -4.16
CA THR A 8 -17.35 -17.58 -3.22
C THR A 8 -18.72 -17.32 -3.83
N LYS A 9 -18.79 -16.53 -4.93
CA LYS A 9 -20.01 -16.04 -5.59
C LYS A 9 -20.95 -15.23 -4.67
N THR A 10 -20.54 -14.88 -3.47
CA THR A 10 -21.35 -14.11 -2.52
C THR A 10 -21.45 -12.64 -2.84
N GLY A 11 -20.61 -12.17 -3.77
CA GLY A 11 -20.53 -10.77 -4.20
C GLY A 11 -21.14 -10.47 -5.58
N ASP A 12 -21.79 -11.44 -6.22
CA ASP A 12 -22.27 -11.31 -7.61
C ASP A 12 -23.44 -10.31 -7.74
N CYS A 13 -24.11 -9.98 -6.63
CA CYS A 13 -25.18 -8.97 -6.56
C CYS A 13 -24.67 -7.58 -6.15
N GLY A 14 -23.40 -7.25 -6.38
CA GLY A 14 -22.83 -5.93 -6.10
C GLY A 14 -22.53 -5.63 -4.63
N LYS A 15 -22.64 -6.62 -3.73
CA LYS A 15 -22.35 -6.47 -2.30
C LYS A 15 -21.13 -7.26 -1.87
N THR A 16 -20.43 -6.73 -0.86
CA THR A 16 -19.30 -7.39 -0.21
C THR A 16 -19.43 -7.33 1.31
N SER A 17 -18.48 -7.88 2.05
CA SER A 17 -18.49 -7.84 3.52
C SER A 17 -17.26 -7.09 4.03
N LEU A 18 -17.48 -6.22 4.99
CA LEU A 18 -16.47 -5.68 5.89
C LEU A 18 -16.22 -6.64 7.05
N SER A 19 -15.37 -6.26 7.99
CA SER A 19 -15.15 -6.99 9.23
C SER A 19 -16.47 -7.13 10.01
N GLY A 20 -16.62 -8.23 10.77
CA GLY A 20 -17.84 -8.47 11.56
C GLY A 20 -19.08 -8.86 10.74
N ALA A 21 -18.89 -9.32 9.50
CA ALA A 21 -19.97 -9.75 8.59
C ALA A 21 -20.95 -8.63 8.18
N VAL A 22 -20.57 -7.37 8.35
CA VAL A 22 -21.33 -6.21 7.85
C VAL A 22 -21.31 -6.23 6.33
N ARG A 23 -22.50 -6.23 5.70
CA ARG A 23 -22.66 -6.22 4.24
C ARG A 23 -22.79 -4.80 3.72
N VAL A 24 -21.92 -4.41 2.81
CA VAL A 24 -21.90 -3.09 2.15
C VAL A 24 -21.97 -3.25 0.63
N ASP A 25 -22.28 -2.20 -0.06
CA ASP A 25 -22.16 -2.15 -1.53
C ASP A 25 -20.68 -2.11 -1.94
N LYS A 26 -20.35 -2.62 -3.14
CA LYS A 26 -18.96 -2.69 -3.59
C LYS A 26 -18.35 -1.32 -3.91
N ASP A 27 -19.18 -0.29 -4.05
CA ASP A 27 -18.81 1.12 -4.22
C ASP A 27 -18.73 1.88 -2.88
N ASP A 28 -18.84 1.19 -1.75
CA ASP A 28 -18.59 1.77 -0.43
C ASP A 28 -17.15 2.30 -0.32
N MET A 29 -16.97 3.45 0.34
CA MET A 29 -15.68 4.12 0.46
C MET A 29 -14.61 3.24 1.11
N HIS A 30 -14.97 2.42 2.11
CA HIS A 30 -14.02 1.47 2.72
C HIS A 30 -13.48 0.46 1.71
N ILE A 31 -14.33 0.00 0.79
CA ILE A 31 -13.94 -0.95 -0.26
C ILE A 31 -13.05 -0.27 -1.30
N GLU A 32 -13.34 0.97 -1.67
CA GLU A 32 -12.53 1.79 -2.59
C GLU A 32 -11.13 2.04 -2.02
N VAL A 33 -11.05 2.42 -0.73
CA VAL A 33 -9.77 2.58 -0.03
C VAL A 33 -8.99 1.27 -0.02
N CYS A 34 -9.63 0.16 0.39
CA CYS A 34 -8.98 -1.15 0.41
C CYS A 34 -8.48 -1.57 -0.97
N GLY A 35 -9.25 -1.29 -2.02
CA GLY A 35 -8.84 -1.55 -3.40
C GLY A 35 -7.61 -0.76 -3.80
N SER A 36 -7.52 0.50 -3.40
CA SER A 36 -6.35 1.36 -3.69
C SER A 36 -5.11 0.96 -2.90
N LEU A 37 -5.27 0.49 -1.64
CA LEU A 37 -4.17 -0.07 -0.85
C LEU A 37 -3.65 -1.38 -1.46
N ASP A 38 -4.56 -2.23 -1.94
CA ASP A 38 -4.23 -3.50 -2.59
C ASP A 38 -3.51 -3.28 -3.93
N GLU A 39 -3.97 -2.31 -4.74
CA GLU A 39 -3.30 -1.88 -5.96
C GLU A 39 -1.87 -1.39 -5.68
N LEU A 40 -1.70 -0.53 -4.66
CA LEU A 40 -0.37 -0.07 -4.26
C LEU A 40 0.52 -1.25 -3.86
N ASN A 41 -0.01 -2.18 -3.08
CA ASN A 41 0.72 -3.36 -2.64
C ASN A 41 1.16 -4.24 -3.82
N ALA A 42 0.29 -4.42 -4.83
CA ALA A 42 0.62 -5.13 -6.05
C ALA A 42 1.71 -4.41 -6.87
N VAL A 43 1.68 -3.08 -6.98
CA VAL A 43 2.72 -2.29 -7.66
C VAL A 43 4.06 -2.42 -6.94
N LEU A 44 4.08 -2.40 -5.59
CA LEU A 44 5.29 -2.67 -4.81
C LEU A 44 5.81 -4.08 -5.07
N GLY A 45 4.93 -5.07 -5.23
CA GLY A 45 5.29 -6.43 -5.64
C GLY A 45 5.98 -6.47 -7.01
N CYS A 46 5.47 -5.72 -7.99
CA CYS A 46 6.12 -5.58 -9.30
C CYS A 46 7.52 -4.95 -9.20
N LEU A 47 7.67 -3.95 -8.33
CA LEU A 47 8.97 -3.32 -8.06
C LEU A 47 9.94 -4.30 -7.39
N LEU A 48 9.49 -5.06 -6.41
CA LEU A 48 10.27 -6.09 -5.72
C LEU A 48 10.70 -7.26 -6.61
N ALA A 49 10.00 -7.50 -7.71
CA ALA A 49 10.38 -8.47 -8.73
C ALA A 49 11.56 -8.00 -9.60
N GLN A 50 11.96 -6.73 -9.47
CA GLN A 50 13.10 -6.16 -10.16
C GLN A 50 14.40 -6.31 -9.34
N ASP A 51 15.52 -5.97 -9.95
CA ASP A 51 16.80 -5.86 -9.25
C ASP A 51 16.84 -4.55 -8.43
N VAL A 52 16.40 -4.67 -7.18
CA VAL A 52 16.33 -3.56 -6.21
C VAL A 52 17.41 -3.79 -5.15
N PRO A 53 18.19 -2.77 -4.78
CA PRO A 53 19.18 -2.86 -3.70
C PRO A 53 18.60 -3.44 -2.40
N SER A 54 19.40 -4.17 -1.65
CA SER A 54 18.95 -4.92 -0.46
C SER A 54 18.23 -4.05 0.57
N ASP A 55 18.70 -2.83 0.78
CA ASP A 55 18.12 -1.91 1.76
C ASP A 55 16.77 -1.38 1.28
N GLY A 56 16.66 -1.02 0.00
CA GLY A 56 15.38 -0.66 -0.61
C GLY A 56 14.38 -1.83 -0.57
N ARG A 57 14.84 -3.06 -0.81
CA ARG A 57 14.01 -4.26 -0.72
C ARG A 57 13.40 -4.45 0.67
N LYS A 58 14.18 -4.25 1.74
CA LYS A 58 13.68 -4.35 3.12
C LYS A 58 12.56 -3.34 3.38
N VAL A 59 12.80 -2.08 3.00
CA VAL A 59 11.80 -0.99 3.15
C VAL A 59 10.51 -1.30 2.39
N LEU A 60 10.61 -1.79 1.15
CA LEU A 60 9.43 -2.13 0.34
C LEU A 60 8.62 -3.30 0.93
N VAL A 61 9.29 -4.34 1.43
CA VAL A 61 8.61 -5.47 2.09
C VAL A 61 7.93 -5.03 3.38
N GLN A 62 8.57 -4.17 4.16
CA GLN A 62 7.96 -3.58 5.35
C GLN A 62 6.71 -2.76 4.98
N ALA A 63 6.80 -1.94 3.95
CA ALA A 63 5.67 -1.16 3.45
C ALA A 63 4.50 -2.07 3.02
N GLN A 64 4.76 -3.17 2.31
CA GLN A 64 3.72 -4.13 1.94
C GLN A 64 2.98 -4.72 3.16
N ASN A 65 3.71 -5.08 4.22
CA ASN A 65 3.09 -5.59 5.45
C ASN A 65 2.24 -4.52 6.12
N LEU A 66 2.73 -3.27 6.20
CA LEU A 66 1.96 -2.15 6.77
C LEU A 66 0.69 -1.84 5.97
N LEU A 67 0.73 -1.97 4.64
CA LEU A 67 -0.47 -1.81 3.81
C LEU A 67 -1.53 -2.86 4.10
N PHE A 68 -1.16 -4.11 4.38
CA PHE A 68 -2.11 -5.15 4.83
C PHE A 68 -2.72 -4.80 6.19
N GLU A 69 -1.91 -4.35 7.15
CA GLU A 69 -2.39 -3.93 8.46
C GLU A 69 -3.33 -2.72 8.35
N LEU A 70 -2.99 -1.75 7.50
CA LEU A 70 -3.83 -0.58 7.24
C LEU A 70 -5.17 -0.96 6.60
N GLY A 71 -5.17 -1.87 5.63
CA GLY A 71 -6.40 -2.42 5.04
C GLY A 71 -7.29 -3.11 6.09
N ALA A 72 -6.70 -3.86 7.02
CA ALA A 72 -7.44 -4.48 8.12
C ALA A 72 -8.07 -3.43 9.07
N LEU A 73 -7.36 -2.32 9.32
CA LEU A 73 -7.93 -1.20 10.08
C LEU A 73 -9.12 -0.56 9.37
N VAL A 74 -8.99 -0.30 8.08
CA VAL A 74 -10.07 0.28 7.26
C VAL A 74 -11.33 -0.59 7.29
N VAL A 75 -11.20 -1.91 7.06
CA VAL A 75 -12.37 -2.80 7.07
C VAL A 75 -12.98 -3.02 8.45
N SER A 76 -12.25 -2.70 9.52
CA SER A 76 -12.74 -2.76 10.90
C SER A 76 -13.27 -1.40 11.39
N ASP A 77 -13.41 -0.41 10.51
CA ASP A 77 -13.81 0.96 10.85
C ASP A 77 -12.92 1.54 11.98
N PHE A 78 -11.61 1.30 11.86
CA PHE A 78 -10.59 1.72 12.81
C PHE A 78 -10.82 1.26 14.26
N ALA A 79 -11.61 0.22 14.47
CA ALA A 79 -11.86 -0.34 15.80
C ALA A 79 -10.59 -0.90 16.46
N MET A 80 -9.54 -1.22 15.68
CA MET A 80 -8.28 -1.79 16.16
C MET A 80 -7.22 -0.71 16.42
N GLN A 81 -7.49 0.24 17.31
CA GLN A 81 -6.62 1.40 17.61
C GLN A 81 -5.21 1.02 18.13
N GLN A 82 -4.98 -0.21 18.52
CA GLN A 82 -3.69 -0.68 19.06
C GLN A 82 -2.50 -0.54 18.11
N ASN A 83 -2.77 -0.39 16.80
CA ASN A 83 -1.72 -0.36 15.77
C ASN A 83 -1.22 1.05 15.44
N LEU A 84 -1.81 2.13 15.97
CA LEU A 84 -1.40 3.50 15.63
C LEU A 84 0.05 3.80 16.00
N ALA A 85 0.53 3.29 17.14
CA ALA A 85 1.93 3.45 17.56
C ALA A 85 2.90 2.75 16.59
N THR A 86 2.51 1.59 16.04
CA THR A 86 3.29 0.86 15.03
C THR A 86 3.44 1.67 13.75
N PHE A 87 2.38 2.30 13.27
CA PHE A 87 2.43 3.16 12.08
C PHE A 87 3.28 4.40 12.31
N ALA A 88 3.19 5.04 13.49
CA ALA A 88 4.04 6.18 13.83
C ALA A 88 5.53 5.80 13.84
N ALA A 89 5.89 4.67 14.45
CA ALA A 89 7.26 4.16 14.45
C ALA A 89 7.74 3.84 13.04
N ALA A 90 6.91 3.17 12.23
CA ALA A 90 7.24 2.84 10.85
C ALA A 90 7.43 4.09 9.97
N THR A 91 6.68 5.17 10.22
CA THR A 91 6.87 6.44 9.52
C THR A 91 8.26 7.00 9.77
N LEU A 92 8.73 7.02 11.03
CA LEU A 92 10.08 7.48 11.39
C LEU A 92 11.18 6.60 10.75
N GLU A 93 10.97 5.29 10.68
CA GLU A 93 11.90 4.37 10.01
C GLU A 93 11.96 4.63 8.49
N LEU A 94 10.82 4.88 7.85
CA LEU A 94 10.76 5.24 6.43
C LEU A 94 11.47 6.56 6.15
N GLU A 95 11.22 7.59 6.96
CA GLU A 95 11.88 8.90 6.85
C GLU A 95 13.40 8.77 7.00
N SER A 96 13.86 8.04 8.02
CA SER A 96 15.29 7.76 8.22
C SER A 96 15.92 7.03 7.03
N SER A 97 15.20 6.07 6.46
CA SER A 97 15.66 5.34 5.28
C SER A 97 15.76 6.23 4.05
N MET A 98 14.80 7.15 3.87
CA MET A 98 14.83 8.14 2.79
C MET A 98 16.01 9.09 2.93
N ASP A 99 16.30 9.58 4.13
CA ASP A 99 17.44 10.47 4.41
C ASP A 99 18.76 9.79 4.06
N ILE A 100 18.93 8.52 4.44
CA ILE A 100 20.11 7.73 4.08
C ILE A 100 20.26 7.60 2.56
N MET A 101 19.18 7.28 1.85
CA MET A 101 19.21 7.14 0.39
C MET A 101 19.47 8.49 -0.30
N GLN A 102 18.88 9.58 0.20
CA GLN A 102 19.08 10.92 -0.33
C GLN A 102 20.54 11.37 -0.26
N ASN A 103 21.25 11.02 0.81
CA ASN A 103 22.68 11.33 0.98
C ASN A 103 23.60 10.58 -0.02
N GLN A 104 23.07 9.57 -0.72
CA GLN A 104 23.82 8.76 -1.68
C GLN A 104 23.64 9.22 -3.14
N VAL A 105 22.75 10.19 -3.38
CA VAL A 105 22.40 10.63 -4.74
C VAL A 105 22.46 12.14 -4.85
N GLU A 106 22.81 12.63 -6.04
CA GLU A 106 22.69 14.04 -6.35
C GLU A 106 21.22 14.37 -6.66
N MET A 107 20.65 15.28 -5.89
CA MET A 107 19.25 15.66 -6.06
C MET A 107 19.07 16.54 -7.31
N PRO A 108 18.08 16.24 -8.16
CA PRO A 108 17.79 17.06 -9.33
C PRO A 108 17.34 18.46 -8.91
N GLY A 109 17.80 19.48 -9.62
CA GLY A 109 17.45 20.89 -9.35
C GLY A 109 16.01 21.29 -9.71
N GLY A 110 15.14 20.32 -10.07
CA GLY A 110 13.75 20.59 -10.46
C GLY A 110 12.94 19.29 -10.64
N PHE A 111 11.73 19.44 -11.17
CA PHE A 111 10.87 18.29 -11.47
C PHE A 111 11.47 17.41 -12.58
N ILE A 112 11.42 16.10 -12.38
CA ILE A 112 11.83 15.09 -13.36
C ILE A 112 10.61 14.44 -14.00
N LEU A 113 10.73 14.04 -15.26
CA LEU A 113 9.69 13.24 -15.92
C LEU A 113 9.72 11.81 -15.37
N PRO A 114 8.55 11.21 -15.07
CA PRO A 114 8.46 9.81 -14.69
C PRO A 114 9.02 8.90 -15.80
N GLY A 115 10.03 8.10 -15.47
CA GLY A 115 10.69 7.23 -16.47
C GLY A 115 12.05 6.74 -15.99
N GLY A 116 12.96 6.53 -16.92
CA GLY A 116 14.30 5.99 -16.66
C GLY A 116 14.32 4.46 -16.76
N THR A 117 14.98 3.80 -15.83
CA THR A 117 15.01 2.33 -15.78
C THR A 117 13.65 1.76 -15.40
N TRP A 118 13.43 0.48 -15.66
CA TRP A 118 12.17 -0.17 -15.29
C TRP A 118 11.84 -0.05 -13.79
N PRO A 119 12.78 -0.29 -12.85
CA PRO A 119 12.53 -0.03 -11.42
C PRO A 119 12.18 1.43 -11.12
N ALA A 120 12.85 2.39 -11.77
CA ALA A 120 12.54 3.81 -11.59
C ALA A 120 11.12 4.15 -12.07
N ALA A 121 10.71 3.66 -13.24
CA ALA A 121 9.36 3.86 -13.75
C ALA A 121 8.29 3.26 -12.83
N LEU A 122 8.52 2.04 -12.30
CA LEU A 122 7.62 1.40 -11.32
C LEU A 122 7.57 2.18 -10.00
N SER A 123 8.67 2.77 -9.56
CA SER A 123 8.71 3.63 -8.36
C SER A 123 7.85 4.89 -8.56
N HIS A 124 7.90 5.50 -9.74
CA HIS A 124 7.01 6.61 -10.07
C HIS A 124 5.53 6.19 -10.10
N LEU A 125 5.22 5.00 -10.64
CA LEU A 125 3.86 4.47 -10.61
C LEU A 125 3.40 4.23 -9.17
N ALA A 126 4.21 3.55 -8.34
CA ALA A 126 3.92 3.32 -6.92
C ALA A 126 3.64 4.63 -6.18
N ARG A 127 4.48 5.67 -6.40
CA ARG A 127 4.27 7.00 -5.83
C ARG A 127 2.92 7.59 -6.19
N THR A 128 2.47 7.49 -7.44
CA THR A 128 1.18 8.06 -7.88
C THR A 128 -0.01 7.29 -7.33
N VAL A 129 0.08 5.97 -7.25
CA VAL A 129 -0.95 5.10 -6.65
C VAL A 129 -1.03 5.36 -5.14
N CYS A 130 0.12 5.48 -4.45
CA CYS A 130 0.19 5.83 -3.04
C CYS A 130 -0.53 7.15 -2.75
N ARG A 131 -0.28 8.20 -3.55
CA ARG A 131 -0.97 9.48 -3.40
C ARG A 131 -2.47 9.42 -3.69
N ARG A 132 -2.93 8.48 -4.50
CA ARG A 132 -4.37 8.25 -4.69
C ARG A 132 -4.97 7.58 -3.45
N ALA A 133 -4.33 6.51 -2.94
CA ALA A 133 -4.77 5.83 -1.72
C ALA A 133 -4.79 6.79 -0.52
N GLU A 134 -3.77 7.64 -0.36
CA GLU A 134 -3.72 8.69 0.66
C GLU A 134 -4.97 9.59 0.61
N ARG A 135 -5.31 10.13 -0.56
CA ARG A 135 -6.49 11.02 -0.71
C ARG A 135 -7.83 10.34 -0.42
N GLN A 136 -7.91 9.03 -0.61
CA GLN A 136 -9.13 8.28 -0.33
C GLN A 136 -9.24 7.89 1.15
N LEU A 137 -8.10 7.83 1.84
CA LEU A 137 -8.03 7.52 3.26
C LEU A 137 -8.33 8.75 4.15
N CYS A 138 -8.10 9.98 3.64
CA CYS A 138 -8.42 11.24 4.32
C CYS A 138 -9.87 11.64 4.14
#